data_742790b0fb17d92924f76ae43717886d
#
_entry.id   742790b0fb17d92924f76ae43717886d
#
_cell.length_a   1.000
_cell.length_b   1.000
_cell.length_c   1.000
_cell.angle_alpha   90.00
_cell.angle_beta   90.00
_cell.angle_gamma   90.00
#
_symmetry.space_group_name_H-M   'P 1'
#
loop_
_entity.id
_entity.type
_entity.pdbx_description
1 polymer ?
#
loop_
_entity_poly.entity_id
_entity_poly.type
_entity_poly.pdbx_seq_one_letter_code
_entity_poly.pdbx_strand_id
1 'polypeptide(L)'
;MQLKDAIESRRSVKRFSHKKPDWRKIVRAIDSVRFAPSAGNSFVTKFILVSDEKKIADLAAASQQEFVGTAKYVVVAVSDDSKLIQDYGERGERYCAQQAGAAIENFLLALTELKLVTTWVGHFYDEQVRRALLIPDGLKIEALFPIGVETKIKSSTRRKLKLDNVIYFDKWKGKKMVGDMKFSRDAT
;
A
#
# COMPACT_ATOMS: atom_id res chain seq x y z
N MET A 1 8.45 -5.24 16.73
CA MET A 1 8.78 -3.86 16.26
C MET A 1 7.69 -2.96 16.82
N GLN A 2 8.01 -1.76 17.31
CA GLN A 2 6.99 -0.80 17.71
C GLN A 2 6.39 -0.13 16.47
N LEU A 3 5.16 0.38 16.56
CA LEU A 3 4.48 1.06 15.46
C LEU A 3 5.30 2.21 14.85
N LYS A 4 5.92 3.02 15.72
CA LYS A 4 6.80 4.12 15.30
C LYS A 4 7.93 3.60 14.40
N ASP A 5 8.59 2.51 14.79
CA ASP A 5 9.69 1.92 14.02
C ASP A 5 9.22 1.43 12.65
N ALA A 6 8.02 0.81 12.59
CA ALA A 6 7.45 0.35 11.33
C ALA A 6 7.17 1.52 10.38
N ILE A 7 6.54 2.60 10.88
CA ILE A 7 6.24 3.81 10.12
C ILE A 7 7.52 4.48 9.59
N GLU A 8 8.55 4.61 10.45
CA GLU A 8 9.79 5.32 10.10
C GLU A 8 10.70 4.50 9.17
N SER A 9 10.72 3.17 9.34
CA SER A 9 11.57 2.28 8.54
C SER A 9 10.95 1.84 7.22
N ARG A 10 9.62 1.92 7.08
CA ARG A 10 8.95 1.56 5.83
C ARG A 10 9.46 2.40 4.66
N ARG A 11 9.88 1.75 3.61
CA ARG A 11 10.33 2.40 2.36
C ARG A 11 10.01 1.55 1.15
N SER A 12 10.01 2.14 -0.04
CA SER A 12 9.93 1.44 -1.31
C SER A 12 11.26 0.77 -1.63
N VAL A 13 11.23 -0.54 -1.91
CA VAL A 13 12.40 -1.35 -2.27
C VAL A 13 12.14 -2.07 -3.57
N LYS A 14 13.03 -1.88 -4.56
CA LYS A 14 12.94 -2.45 -5.91
C LYS A 14 13.98 -3.55 -6.18
N ARG A 15 14.87 -3.83 -5.22
CA ARG A 15 15.91 -4.86 -5.34
C ARG A 15 15.71 -5.89 -4.24
N PHE A 16 15.42 -7.11 -4.65
CA PHE A 16 15.16 -8.23 -3.75
C PHE A 16 16.35 -9.19 -3.72
N SER A 17 16.56 -9.82 -2.57
CA SER A 17 17.50 -10.93 -2.46
C SER A 17 16.91 -12.18 -3.12
N HIS A 18 17.76 -13.16 -3.46
CA HIS A 18 17.30 -14.45 -4.01
C HIS A 18 16.51 -15.30 -3.01
N LYS A 19 16.48 -14.89 -1.73
CA LYS A 19 15.77 -15.62 -0.67
C LYS A 19 14.26 -15.52 -0.91
N LYS A 20 13.61 -16.66 -1.04
CA LYS A 20 12.15 -16.74 -1.15
C LYS A 20 11.52 -16.37 0.21
N PRO A 21 10.60 -15.37 0.27
CA PRO A 21 9.85 -15.08 1.50
C PRO A 21 8.99 -16.26 1.93
N ASP A 22 8.73 -16.39 3.22
CA ASP A 22 7.68 -17.30 3.71
C ASP A 22 6.32 -16.65 3.38
N TRP A 23 5.53 -17.30 2.53
CA TRP A 23 4.22 -16.83 2.10
C TRP A 23 3.22 -16.64 3.26
N ARG A 24 3.39 -17.40 4.36
CA ARG A 24 2.55 -17.26 5.56
C ARG A 24 2.71 -15.89 6.20
N LYS A 25 3.92 -15.30 6.13
CA LYS A 25 4.15 -13.92 6.56
C LYS A 25 3.40 -12.92 5.69
N ILE A 26 3.30 -13.17 4.38
CA ILE A 26 2.55 -12.32 3.47
C ILE A 26 1.05 -12.40 3.81
N VAL A 27 0.52 -13.59 4.02
CA VAL A 27 -0.88 -13.78 4.45
C VAL A 27 -1.14 -13.09 5.80
N ARG A 28 -0.22 -13.19 6.76
CA ARG A 28 -0.33 -12.48 8.04
C ARG A 28 -0.32 -10.95 7.85
N ALA A 29 0.47 -10.44 6.90
CA ALA A 29 0.43 -9.01 6.56
C ALA A 29 -0.91 -8.62 5.91
N ILE A 30 -1.46 -9.46 5.03
CA ILE A 30 -2.78 -9.25 4.45
C ILE A 30 -3.88 -9.27 5.53
N ASP A 31 -3.77 -10.10 6.57
CA ASP A 31 -4.77 -10.12 7.65
C ASP A 31 -4.93 -8.76 8.36
N SER A 32 -3.87 -7.94 8.42
CA SER A 32 -3.93 -6.60 9.02
C SER A 32 -4.88 -5.63 8.31
N VAL A 33 -5.20 -5.87 7.03
CA VAL A 33 -6.07 -4.98 6.25
C VAL A 33 -7.51 -4.96 6.78
N ARG A 34 -7.94 -6.04 7.44
CA ARG A 34 -9.29 -6.17 8.02
C ARG A 34 -9.58 -5.15 9.12
N PHE A 35 -8.54 -4.53 9.67
CA PHE A 35 -8.65 -3.53 10.74
C PHE A 35 -8.58 -2.10 10.20
N ALA A 36 -8.53 -1.91 8.88
CA ALA A 36 -8.58 -0.60 8.28
C ALA A 36 -10.01 -0.01 8.37
N PRO A 37 -10.14 1.32 8.54
CA PRO A 37 -11.44 1.96 8.49
C PRO A 37 -12.10 1.77 7.12
N SER A 38 -13.42 1.59 7.12
CA SER A 38 -14.20 1.42 5.90
C SER A 38 -15.49 2.23 5.94
N ALA A 39 -15.93 2.74 4.79
CA ALA A 39 -17.14 3.50 4.68
C ALA A 39 -18.37 2.62 5.00
N GLY A 40 -19.24 3.08 5.90
CA GLY A 40 -20.42 2.32 6.31
C GLY A 40 -20.14 0.91 6.81
N ASN A 41 -18.95 0.67 7.36
CA ASN A 41 -18.47 -0.67 7.75
C ASN A 41 -18.51 -1.70 6.59
N SER A 42 -18.42 -1.21 5.33
CA SER A 42 -18.41 -2.03 4.11
C SER A 42 -16.99 -2.14 3.56
N PHE A 43 -16.30 -3.23 3.87
CA PHE A 43 -14.94 -3.47 3.38
C PHE A 43 -15.00 -4.10 1.97
N VAL A 44 -14.59 -3.34 0.95
CA VAL A 44 -14.74 -3.71 -0.48
C VAL A 44 -13.42 -4.05 -1.19
N THR A 45 -12.27 -3.94 -0.52
CA THR A 45 -10.96 -4.23 -1.09
C THR A 45 -10.57 -5.69 -0.86
N LYS A 46 -10.04 -6.35 -1.89
CA LYS A 46 -9.54 -7.73 -1.86
C LYS A 46 -8.06 -7.76 -2.24
N PHE A 47 -7.36 -8.78 -1.78
CA PHE A 47 -5.95 -8.97 -2.05
C PHE A 47 -5.71 -10.34 -2.69
N ILE A 48 -5.04 -10.36 -3.83
CA ILE A 48 -4.69 -11.57 -4.56
C ILE A 48 -3.20 -11.83 -4.36
N LEU A 49 -2.83 -12.95 -3.74
CA LEU A 49 -1.44 -13.38 -3.60
C LEU A 49 -1.05 -14.25 -4.80
N VAL A 50 -0.15 -13.75 -5.64
CA VAL A 50 0.34 -14.39 -6.86
C VAL A 50 1.70 -15.00 -6.59
N SER A 51 1.87 -16.29 -6.91
CA SER A 51 3.14 -17.04 -6.80
C SER A 51 3.52 -17.79 -8.08
N ASP A 52 2.65 -17.79 -9.08
CA ASP A 52 2.89 -18.38 -10.40
C ASP A 52 3.87 -17.48 -11.16
N GLU A 53 4.99 -18.05 -11.62
CA GLU A 53 6.07 -17.31 -12.26
C GLU A 53 5.63 -16.67 -13.59
N LYS A 54 4.76 -17.35 -14.36
CA LYS A 54 4.23 -16.81 -15.61
C LYS A 54 3.35 -15.61 -15.35
N LYS A 55 2.43 -15.70 -14.38
CA LYS A 55 1.59 -14.56 -13.98
C LYS A 55 2.41 -13.40 -13.46
N ILE A 56 3.46 -13.66 -12.69
CA ILE A 56 4.38 -12.60 -12.21
C ILE A 56 5.08 -11.93 -13.39
N ALA A 57 5.51 -12.68 -14.40
CA ALA A 57 6.10 -12.12 -15.62
C ALA A 57 5.07 -11.26 -16.40
N ASP A 58 3.83 -11.73 -16.52
CA ASP A 58 2.74 -10.97 -17.14
C ASP A 58 2.47 -9.64 -16.39
N LEU A 59 2.49 -9.66 -15.04
CA LEU A 59 2.35 -8.45 -14.22
C LEU A 59 3.53 -7.49 -14.36
N ALA A 60 4.75 -8.01 -14.52
CA ALA A 60 5.93 -7.19 -14.79
C ALA A 60 5.82 -6.50 -16.16
N ALA A 61 5.38 -7.21 -17.18
CA ALA A 61 5.11 -6.66 -18.50
C ALA A 61 4.01 -5.60 -18.46
N ALA A 62 2.88 -5.89 -17.77
CA ALA A 62 1.76 -4.97 -17.62
C ALA A 62 2.16 -3.66 -16.92
N SER A 63 3.07 -3.72 -15.96
CA SER A 63 3.57 -2.55 -15.23
C SER A 63 4.75 -1.84 -15.92
N GLN A 64 5.31 -2.43 -16.97
CA GLN A 64 6.54 -1.95 -17.62
C GLN A 64 7.71 -1.77 -16.62
N GLN A 65 7.75 -2.59 -15.56
CA GLN A 65 8.74 -2.52 -14.50
C GLN A 65 9.36 -3.90 -14.25
N GLU A 66 10.53 -4.13 -14.84
CA GLU A 66 11.26 -5.41 -14.79
C GLU A 66 11.47 -5.96 -13.38
N PHE A 67 11.68 -5.07 -12.38
CA PHE A 67 11.91 -5.50 -11.01
C PHE A 67 10.70 -6.25 -10.41
N VAL A 68 9.48 -6.05 -10.93
CA VAL A 68 8.28 -6.80 -10.50
C VAL A 68 8.48 -8.29 -10.79
N GLY A 69 9.05 -8.63 -11.95
CA GLY A 69 9.36 -10.00 -12.36
C GLY A 69 10.45 -10.67 -11.54
N THR A 70 11.26 -9.90 -10.78
CA THR A 70 12.31 -10.47 -9.91
C THR A 70 11.77 -10.93 -8.55
N ALA A 71 10.54 -10.56 -8.20
CA ALA A 71 9.91 -10.96 -6.96
C ALA A 71 9.42 -12.41 -7.02
N LYS A 72 9.42 -13.12 -5.88
CA LYS A 72 8.88 -14.48 -5.77
C LYS A 72 7.39 -14.51 -5.47
N TYR A 73 6.82 -13.37 -5.12
CA TYR A 73 5.40 -13.16 -4.88
C TYR A 73 5.02 -11.75 -5.28
N VAL A 74 3.83 -11.58 -5.83
CA VAL A 74 3.20 -10.29 -6.04
C VAL A 74 1.84 -10.30 -5.36
N VAL A 75 1.53 -9.27 -4.59
CA VAL A 75 0.18 -9.06 -4.06
C VAL A 75 -0.49 -7.99 -4.91
N VAL A 76 -1.72 -8.24 -5.33
CA VAL A 76 -2.53 -7.28 -6.11
C VAL A 76 -3.73 -6.88 -5.27
N ALA A 77 -3.92 -5.58 -5.06
CA ALA A 77 -5.10 -5.04 -4.40
C ALA A 77 -6.16 -4.70 -5.44
N VAL A 78 -7.39 -5.14 -5.20
CA VAL A 78 -8.54 -4.97 -6.10
C VAL A 78 -9.74 -4.54 -5.28
N SER A 79 -10.52 -3.58 -5.75
CA SER A 79 -11.71 -3.05 -5.06
C SER A 79 -12.97 -3.17 -5.93
N ASP A 80 -14.09 -3.43 -5.25
CA ASP A 80 -15.44 -3.34 -5.82
C ASP A 80 -16.15 -2.14 -5.20
N ASP A 81 -16.32 -1.07 -5.97
CA ASP A 81 -16.95 0.17 -5.48
C ASP A 81 -18.46 0.22 -5.66
N SER A 82 -19.07 -0.80 -6.29
CA SER A 82 -20.49 -0.82 -6.64
C SER A 82 -21.42 -0.57 -5.44
N LYS A 83 -21.13 -1.24 -4.31
CA LYS A 83 -21.89 -1.04 -3.08
C LYS A 83 -21.75 0.38 -2.52
N LEU A 84 -20.55 0.94 -2.56
CA LEU A 84 -20.32 2.29 -2.04
C LEU A 84 -20.93 3.37 -2.94
N ILE A 85 -20.95 3.15 -4.27
CA ILE A 85 -21.65 4.02 -5.21
C ILE A 85 -23.16 3.95 -4.95
N GLN A 86 -23.70 2.75 -4.71
CA GLN A 86 -25.11 2.59 -4.34
C GLN A 86 -25.47 3.33 -3.05
N ASP A 87 -24.61 3.24 -2.02
CA ASP A 87 -24.89 3.79 -0.68
C ASP A 87 -24.60 5.31 -0.60
N TYR A 88 -23.65 5.83 -1.40
CA TYR A 88 -23.11 7.20 -1.26
C TYR A 88 -23.07 8.02 -2.55
N GLY A 89 -23.61 7.48 -3.67
CA GLY A 89 -23.59 8.14 -4.98
C GLY A 89 -22.16 8.40 -5.45
N GLU A 90 -21.92 9.56 -6.06
CA GLU A 90 -20.61 9.96 -6.60
C GLU A 90 -19.46 9.91 -5.57
N ARG A 91 -19.76 10.03 -4.28
CA ARG A 91 -18.75 9.93 -3.22
C ARG A 91 -18.26 8.50 -2.99
N GLY A 92 -19.02 7.51 -3.43
CA GLY A 92 -18.71 6.10 -3.26
C GLY A 92 -17.34 5.71 -3.84
N GLU A 93 -17.03 6.19 -5.04
CA GLU A 93 -15.71 5.99 -5.67
C GLU A 93 -14.57 6.52 -4.81
N ARG A 94 -14.72 7.77 -4.33
CA ARG A 94 -13.71 8.40 -3.48
C ARG A 94 -13.53 7.63 -2.17
N TYR A 95 -14.60 7.18 -1.55
CA TYR A 95 -14.54 6.41 -0.31
C TYR A 95 -13.88 5.04 -0.54
N CYS A 96 -14.16 4.41 -1.69
CA CYS A 96 -13.48 3.18 -2.10
C CYS A 96 -11.95 3.38 -2.16
N ALA A 97 -11.48 4.38 -2.88
CA ALA A 97 -10.05 4.67 -2.99
C ALA A 97 -9.40 5.02 -1.64
N GLN A 98 -10.10 5.78 -0.78
CA GLN A 98 -9.61 6.15 0.55
C GLN A 98 -9.44 4.93 1.46
N GLN A 99 -10.45 4.04 1.54
CA GLN A 99 -10.34 2.84 2.35
C GLN A 99 -9.32 1.83 1.80
N ALA A 100 -9.21 1.71 0.46
CA ALA A 100 -8.17 0.90 -0.16
C ALA A 100 -6.78 1.41 0.25
N GLY A 101 -6.55 2.73 0.21
CA GLY A 101 -5.30 3.34 0.67
C GLY A 101 -5.00 3.06 2.14
N ALA A 102 -6.01 3.16 3.02
CA ALA A 102 -5.87 2.85 4.45
C ALA A 102 -5.52 1.36 4.69
N ALA A 103 -6.22 0.46 4.00
CA ALA A 103 -5.95 -0.98 4.07
C ALA A 103 -4.55 -1.33 3.56
N ILE A 104 -4.15 -0.73 2.44
CA ILE A 104 -2.82 -0.91 1.87
C ILE A 104 -1.73 -0.41 2.83
N GLU A 105 -1.89 0.73 3.51
CA GLU A 105 -0.87 1.19 4.47
C GLU A 105 -0.75 0.22 5.65
N ASN A 106 -1.85 -0.32 6.21
CA ASN A 106 -1.78 -1.38 7.21
C ASN A 106 -0.96 -2.58 6.71
N PHE A 107 -1.21 -3.03 5.49
CA PHE A 107 -0.45 -4.10 4.85
C PHE A 107 1.05 -3.78 4.73
N LEU A 108 1.41 -2.58 4.29
CA LEU A 108 2.79 -2.14 4.14
C LEU A 108 3.54 -2.09 5.46
N LEU A 109 2.88 -1.60 6.53
CA LEU A 109 3.44 -1.57 7.88
C LEU A 109 3.64 -2.98 8.44
N ALA A 110 2.67 -3.87 8.24
CA ALA A 110 2.77 -5.26 8.66
C ALA A 110 3.88 -6.02 7.91
N LEU A 111 4.07 -5.79 6.60
CA LEU A 111 5.21 -6.33 5.87
C LEU A 111 6.54 -5.86 6.47
N THR A 112 6.63 -4.56 6.81
CA THR A 112 7.83 -3.97 7.42
C THR A 112 8.15 -4.61 8.77
N GLU A 113 7.14 -4.80 9.62
CA GLU A 113 7.28 -5.52 10.91
C GLU A 113 7.81 -6.94 10.70
N LEU A 114 7.30 -7.64 9.68
CA LEU A 114 7.68 -9.01 9.34
C LEU A 114 9.03 -9.12 8.60
N LYS A 115 9.73 -7.98 8.43
CA LYS A 115 11.01 -7.87 7.70
C LYS A 115 10.90 -8.28 6.23
N LEU A 116 9.76 -8.04 5.63
CA LEU A 116 9.52 -8.13 4.20
C LEU A 116 9.53 -6.72 3.59
N VAL A 117 9.91 -6.65 2.32
CA VAL A 117 10.00 -5.38 1.60
C VAL A 117 9.20 -5.43 0.32
N THR A 118 8.72 -4.26 -0.09
CA THR A 118 7.92 -4.10 -1.30
C THR A 118 8.06 -2.68 -1.86
N THR A 119 7.44 -2.46 -3.01
CA THR A 119 7.19 -1.14 -3.61
C THR A 119 5.73 -1.07 -4.03
N TRP A 120 5.07 0.05 -3.75
CA TRP A 120 3.77 0.34 -4.32
C TRP A 120 3.92 0.65 -5.81
N VAL A 121 3.37 -0.19 -6.67
CA VAL A 121 3.32 -0.01 -8.11
C VAL A 121 1.89 0.37 -8.49
N GLY A 122 1.69 1.62 -8.89
CA GLY A 122 0.38 2.17 -9.29
C GLY A 122 0.28 2.50 -10.78
N HIS A 123 1.33 2.23 -11.55
CA HIS A 123 1.31 2.42 -13.00
C HIS A 123 1.41 1.07 -13.71
N PHE A 124 0.36 0.70 -14.41
CA PHE A 124 0.24 -0.55 -15.17
C PHE A 124 -0.91 -0.44 -16.17
N TYR A 125 -0.95 -1.35 -17.12
CA TYR A 125 -2.10 -1.52 -18.02
C TYR A 125 -3.14 -2.42 -17.36
N ASP A 126 -4.26 -1.85 -16.90
CA ASP A 126 -5.34 -2.56 -16.19
C ASP A 126 -5.81 -3.81 -16.91
N GLU A 127 -6.06 -3.71 -18.22
CA GLU A 127 -6.53 -4.82 -19.03
C GLU A 127 -5.57 -6.01 -19.10
N GLN A 128 -4.27 -5.75 -19.03
CA GLN A 128 -3.26 -6.81 -19.01
C GLN A 128 -3.24 -7.51 -17.65
N VAL A 129 -3.30 -6.75 -16.55
CA VAL A 129 -3.40 -7.31 -15.19
C VAL A 129 -4.69 -8.10 -15.02
N ARG A 130 -5.81 -7.56 -15.49
CA ARG A 130 -7.13 -8.18 -15.46
C ARG A 130 -7.10 -9.54 -16.15
N ARG A 131 -6.56 -9.58 -17.37
CA ARG A 131 -6.43 -10.81 -18.14
C ARG A 131 -5.50 -11.83 -17.48
N ALA A 132 -4.35 -11.41 -16.95
CA ALA A 132 -3.38 -12.29 -16.30
C ALA A 132 -3.95 -12.97 -15.04
N LEU A 133 -4.83 -12.30 -14.31
CA LEU A 133 -5.38 -12.77 -13.04
C LEU A 133 -6.85 -13.15 -13.09
N LEU A 134 -7.50 -13.06 -14.24
CA LEU A 134 -8.94 -13.33 -14.44
C LEU A 134 -9.81 -12.46 -13.52
N ILE A 135 -9.44 -11.19 -13.38
CA ILE A 135 -10.20 -10.21 -12.59
C ILE A 135 -11.43 -9.78 -13.41
N PRO A 136 -12.66 -9.88 -12.87
CA PRO A 136 -13.87 -9.48 -13.59
C PRO A 136 -13.85 -8.00 -13.98
N ASP A 137 -14.57 -7.68 -15.08
CA ASP A 137 -14.81 -6.30 -15.44
C ASP A 137 -15.60 -5.58 -14.35
N GLY A 138 -15.37 -4.26 -14.23
CA GLY A 138 -16.01 -3.44 -13.19
C GLY A 138 -15.25 -3.39 -11.85
N LEU A 139 -14.33 -4.33 -11.58
CA LEU A 139 -13.46 -4.19 -10.41
C LEU A 139 -12.29 -3.24 -10.70
N LYS A 140 -11.87 -2.45 -9.71
CA LYS A 140 -10.73 -1.53 -9.81
C LYS A 140 -9.46 -2.20 -9.31
N ILE A 141 -8.39 -2.13 -10.10
CA ILE A 141 -7.08 -2.61 -9.68
C ILE A 141 -6.35 -1.43 -9.04
N GLU A 142 -6.13 -1.50 -7.73
CA GLU A 142 -5.60 -0.39 -6.94
C GLU A 142 -4.07 -0.30 -7.02
N ALA A 143 -3.38 -1.44 -6.92
CA ALA A 143 -1.92 -1.50 -6.95
C ALA A 143 -1.38 -2.92 -7.03
N LEU A 144 -0.11 -3.03 -7.45
CA LEU A 144 0.70 -4.24 -7.39
C LEU A 144 1.81 -4.06 -6.35
N PHE A 145 2.09 -5.11 -5.57
CA PHE A 145 3.10 -5.14 -4.52
C PHE A 145 4.03 -6.34 -4.72
N PRO A 146 5.16 -6.20 -5.44
CA PRO A 146 6.16 -7.25 -5.51
C PRO A 146 6.82 -7.43 -4.14
N ILE A 147 6.79 -8.64 -3.59
CA ILE A 147 7.24 -8.93 -2.24
C ILE A 147 8.57 -9.67 -2.26
N GLY A 148 9.51 -9.19 -1.46
CA GLY A 148 10.83 -9.80 -1.33
C GLY A 148 11.43 -9.68 0.07
N VAL A 149 12.63 -10.22 0.20
CA VAL A 149 13.53 -9.98 1.33
C VAL A 149 14.60 -9.01 0.86
N GLU A 150 14.91 -8.00 1.64
CA GLU A 150 15.87 -6.98 1.25
C GLU A 150 17.28 -7.53 1.08
N THR A 151 18.01 -6.98 0.12
CA THR A 151 19.46 -7.18 -0.01
C THR A 151 20.19 -6.43 1.10
N LYS A 152 21.44 -6.83 1.42
CA LYS A 152 22.27 -6.12 2.40
C LYS A 152 22.63 -4.67 1.98
N ILE A 153 22.47 -4.34 0.71
CA ILE A 153 22.73 -3.01 0.17
C ILE A 153 21.53 -2.13 0.51
N LYS A 154 21.70 -1.18 1.43
CA LYS A 154 20.65 -0.22 1.79
C LYS A 154 20.27 0.62 0.57
N SER A 155 19.01 0.60 0.20
CA SER A 155 18.44 1.55 -0.75
C SER A 155 18.34 2.95 -0.11
N SER A 156 18.23 3.98 -0.95
CA SER A 156 18.25 5.39 -0.57
C SER A 156 17.38 5.73 0.66
N THR A 157 17.85 6.67 1.47
CA THR A 157 17.10 7.23 2.59
C THR A 157 15.86 7.99 2.11
N ARG A 158 14.72 7.74 2.75
CA ARG A 158 13.48 8.48 2.51
C ARG A 158 13.69 9.96 2.88
N ARG A 159 13.33 10.88 1.97
CA ARG A 159 13.27 12.31 2.29
C ARG A 159 12.10 12.54 3.25
N LYS A 160 12.39 12.93 4.49
CA LYS A 160 11.37 13.28 5.49
C LYS A 160 10.81 14.68 5.18
N LEU A 161 9.50 14.81 5.15
CA LEU A 161 8.84 16.12 5.13
C LEU A 161 8.95 16.74 6.51
N LYS A 162 9.12 18.08 6.58
CA LYS A 162 9.03 18.81 7.83
C LYS A 162 7.57 18.84 8.29
N LEU A 163 7.32 18.73 9.58
CA LEU A 163 5.98 18.75 10.15
C LEU A 163 5.20 20.03 9.76
N ASP A 164 5.87 21.17 9.77
CA ASP A 164 5.29 22.47 9.38
C ASP A 164 4.70 22.50 7.97
N ASN A 165 5.06 21.53 7.11
CA ASN A 165 4.51 21.42 5.75
C ASN A 165 3.25 20.55 5.67
N VAL A 166 2.86 19.91 6.75
CA VAL A 166 1.73 18.95 6.78
C VAL A 166 0.65 19.32 7.78
N ILE A 167 0.87 20.37 8.61
CA ILE A 167 -0.09 20.79 9.63
C ILE A 167 -0.41 22.28 9.53
N TYR A 168 -1.68 22.60 9.69
CA TYR A 168 -2.19 23.94 9.91
C TYR A 168 -3.12 23.93 11.12
N PHE A 169 -3.24 25.04 11.81
CA PHE A 169 -4.06 25.20 13.01
C PHE A 169 -5.31 26.06 12.70
N ASP A 170 -6.46 25.59 13.15
CA ASP A 170 -7.77 26.23 13.10
C ASP A 170 -8.28 26.58 11.68
N LYS A 171 -7.42 27.01 10.77
CA LYS A 171 -7.77 27.37 9.38
C LYS A 171 -6.67 27.02 8.40
N TRP A 172 -7.02 26.97 7.13
CA TRP A 172 -6.03 26.78 6.05
C TRP A 172 -4.90 27.80 6.15
N LYS A 173 -3.65 27.35 6.14
CA LYS A 173 -2.44 28.15 6.35
C LYS A 173 -2.31 28.77 7.76
N GLY A 174 -3.13 28.42 8.72
CA GLY A 174 -2.95 28.81 10.12
C GLY A 174 -1.63 28.29 10.68
N LYS A 175 -0.78 29.19 11.20
CA LYS A 175 0.58 28.87 11.64
C LYS A 175 0.70 28.63 13.16
N LYS A 176 -0.34 28.97 13.93
CA LYS A 176 -0.34 28.87 15.39
C LYS A 176 -1.71 28.41 15.87
N MET A 177 -1.72 27.63 16.95
CA MET A 177 -2.90 27.32 17.71
C MET A 177 -3.36 28.56 18.46
N VAL A 178 -4.67 28.81 18.56
CA VAL A 178 -5.22 29.86 19.41
C VAL A 178 -5.21 29.32 20.86
N GLY A 179 -4.25 29.80 21.67
CA GLY A 179 -3.98 29.37 23.04
C GLY A 179 -2.50 29.06 23.25
N ASP A 180 -1.98 29.28 24.46
CA ASP A 180 -0.55 29.36 24.81
C ASP A 180 0.34 28.12 24.59
N MET A 181 -0.07 27.13 23.82
CA MET A 181 0.81 26.00 23.50
C MET A 181 1.68 26.30 22.27
N LYS A 182 2.92 26.73 22.53
CA LYS A 182 3.98 26.61 21.53
C LYS A 182 4.19 25.12 21.24
N PHE A 183 4.02 24.72 20.00
CA PHE A 183 4.40 23.37 19.58
C PHE A 183 5.92 23.24 19.73
N SER A 184 6.38 22.48 20.72
CA SER A 184 7.80 22.19 20.89
C SER A 184 8.26 21.34 19.71
N ARG A 185 9.30 21.82 19.00
CA ARG A 185 9.93 21.08 17.90
C ARG A 185 10.66 19.82 18.37
N ASP A 186 10.82 19.65 19.67
CA ASP A 186 11.68 18.64 20.30
C ASP A 186 10.90 17.41 20.82
N ALA A 187 9.58 17.32 20.53
CA ALA A 187 8.78 16.15 20.86
C ALA A 187 8.86 15.09 19.73
N THR A 188 10.08 14.60 19.45
CA THR A 188 10.35 13.45 18.57
C THR A 188 11.19 12.42 19.28
#